data_b341fdb146b565590315520443e644cd
#
_entry.id   b341fdb146b565590315520443e644cd
#
_cell.length_a   1.000
_cell.length_b   1.000
_cell.length_c   1.000
_cell.angle_alpha   90.00
_cell.angle_beta   90.00
_cell.angle_gamma   90.00
#
_symmetry.space_group_name_H-M   'P 1'
#
loop_
_entity.id
_entity.type
_entity.pdbx_description
1 polymer ?
#
loop_
_entity_poly.entity_id
_entity_poly.type
_entity_poly.pdbx_seq_one_letter_code
_entity_poly.pdbx_strand_id
1 'polypeptide(L)'
;TEAKELGIHFFVLTGGEPMVRKKDILMLAEKHNDCAFHIFTNGTLIDEELCKEVQRLGNLSFALSVEGYAETNDDRRGQGVFEKVMHAMDLMKEHGLLFGTSICYTSKNYKVVTSDEFLQMLVDKGAILSWFFHYMPVGKDASTDLLLTPEQREYMVERVRFVRSRKCPIKLFTLDFQ
;
A
#
# COMPACT_ATOMS: atom_id res chain seq x y z
N THR A 1 -13.64 11.63 18.76
CA THR A 1 -14.41 11.38 19.99
C THR A 1 -15.69 10.61 19.66
N GLU A 2 -16.59 11.09 18.82
CA GLU A 2 -17.84 10.39 18.45
C GLU A 2 -17.59 8.97 17.91
N ALA A 3 -16.61 8.78 17.02
CA ALA A 3 -16.27 7.47 16.52
C ALA A 3 -15.83 6.50 17.65
N LYS A 4 -15.08 6.99 18.63
CA LYS A 4 -14.66 6.18 19.79
C LYS A 4 -15.84 5.79 20.69
N GLU A 5 -16.82 6.66 20.84
CA GLU A 5 -18.07 6.38 21.57
C GLU A 5 -18.87 5.25 20.89
N LEU A 6 -18.71 5.10 19.58
CA LEU A 6 -19.25 3.99 18.78
C LEU A 6 -18.35 2.73 18.77
N GLY A 7 -17.23 2.73 19.52
CA GLY A 7 -16.29 1.62 19.57
C GLY A 7 -15.31 1.54 18.40
N ILE A 8 -15.19 2.61 17.60
CA ILE A 8 -14.26 2.65 16.45
C ILE A 8 -12.90 3.14 16.93
N HIS A 9 -11.89 2.28 16.84
CA HIS A 9 -10.51 2.56 17.24
C HIS A 9 -9.49 2.33 16.11
N PHE A 10 -9.93 1.98 14.91
CA PHE A 10 -9.09 1.86 13.72
C PHE A 10 -9.56 2.83 12.63
N PHE A 11 -8.65 3.66 12.15
CA PHE A 11 -8.93 4.70 11.17
C PHE A 11 -8.04 4.54 9.95
N VAL A 12 -8.65 4.64 8.77
CA VAL A 12 -7.93 4.67 7.49
C VAL A 12 -7.86 6.13 7.02
N LEU A 13 -6.64 6.60 6.79
CA LEU A 13 -6.37 7.92 6.25
C LEU A 13 -5.96 7.79 4.78
N THR A 14 -6.76 8.36 3.92
CA THR A 14 -6.59 8.35 2.46
C THR A 14 -7.05 9.68 1.87
N GLY A 15 -7.03 9.81 0.55
CA GLY A 15 -7.46 11.02 -0.14
C GLY A 15 -6.46 11.38 -1.23
N GLY A 16 -6.06 12.65 -1.42
CA GLY A 16 -4.93 13.01 -2.28
C GLY A 16 -3.64 12.35 -1.78
N GLU A 17 -2.72 13.12 -1.21
CA GLU A 17 -1.57 12.55 -0.48
C GLU A 17 -1.65 12.96 1.01
N PRO A 18 -1.99 12.02 1.91
CA PRO A 18 -2.15 12.35 3.33
C PRO A 18 -0.87 12.90 3.97
N MET A 19 0.30 12.44 3.53
CA MET A 19 1.58 12.86 4.12
C MET A 19 1.95 14.31 3.85
N VAL A 20 1.25 15.02 2.98
CA VAL A 20 1.32 16.49 2.90
C VAL A 20 0.91 17.13 4.23
N ARG A 21 0.06 16.47 4.99
CA ARG A 21 -0.41 16.87 6.32
C ARG A 21 0.27 16.09 7.45
N LYS A 22 1.54 15.64 7.26
CA LYS A 22 2.23 14.78 8.23
C LYS A 22 2.20 15.31 9.67
N LYS A 23 2.32 16.63 9.86
CA LYS A 23 2.27 17.25 11.20
C LYS A 23 0.92 17.04 11.90
N ASP A 24 -0.17 17.19 11.14
CA ASP A 24 -1.52 16.99 11.71
C ASP A 24 -1.79 15.51 12.02
N ILE A 25 -1.28 14.60 11.17
CA ILE A 25 -1.40 13.16 11.38
C ILE A 25 -0.64 12.73 12.63
N LEU A 26 0.60 13.21 12.81
CA LEU A 26 1.40 12.91 14.01
C LEU A 26 0.72 13.45 15.27
N MET A 27 0.22 14.69 15.23
CA MET A 27 -0.53 15.28 16.35
C MET A 27 -1.82 14.48 16.65
N LEU A 28 -2.54 14.04 15.63
CA LEU A 28 -3.72 13.20 15.78
C LEU A 28 -3.39 11.86 16.44
N ALA A 29 -2.34 11.20 15.96
CA ALA A 29 -1.88 9.93 16.50
C ALA A 29 -1.41 10.04 17.96
N GLU A 30 -0.69 11.10 18.30
CA GLU A 30 -0.26 11.37 19.68
C GLU A 30 -1.43 11.64 20.61
N LYS A 31 -2.39 12.45 20.17
CA LYS A 31 -3.61 12.77 20.97
C LYS A 31 -4.52 11.56 21.17
N HIS A 32 -4.51 10.60 20.25
CA HIS A 32 -5.37 9.43 20.24
C HIS A 32 -4.54 8.14 20.20
N ASN A 33 -3.67 7.97 21.21
CA ASN A 33 -2.76 6.83 21.32
C ASN A 33 -3.47 5.49 21.57
N ASP A 34 -4.75 5.52 21.89
CA ASP A 34 -5.65 4.39 22.02
C ASP A 34 -6.34 3.98 20.70
N CYS A 35 -6.01 4.68 19.61
CA CYS A 35 -6.49 4.39 18.27
C CYS A 35 -5.32 4.00 17.35
N ALA A 36 -5.59 3.16 16.36
CA ALA A 36 -4.66 2.82 15.28
C ALA A 36 -5.04 3.58 14.00
N PHE A 37 -4.01 4.07 13.29
CA PHE A 37 -4.18 4.80 12.04
C PHE A 37 -3.42 4.09 10.92
N HIS A 38 -4.11 3.77 9.85
CA HIS A 38 -3.54 3.16 8.65
C HIS A 38 -3.58 4.17 7.49
N ILE A 39 -2.41 4.47 6.92
CA ILE A 39 -2.23 5.57 5.99
C ILE A 39 -1.90 5.04 4.60
N PHE A 40 -2.74 5.34 3.61
CA PHE A 40 -2.44 5.10 2.20
C PHE A 40 -1.64 6.28 1.66
N THR A 41 -0.42 6.05 1.20
CA THR A 41 0.48 7.11 0.75
C THR A 41 1.25 6.70 -0.50
N ASN A 42 1.64 7.69 -1.31
CA ASN A 42 2.56 7.48 -2.43
C ASN A 42 4.02 7.25 -1.97
N GLY A 43 4.31 7.36 -0.68
CA GLY A 43 5.61 7.08 -0.08
C GLY A 43 6.70 8.14 -0.32
N THR A 44 6.45 9.14 -1.16
CA THR A 44 7.51 10.10 -1.57
C THR A 44 7.91 11.11 -0.49
N LEU A 45 7.13 11.21 0.58
CA LEU A 45 7.36 12.11 1.72
C LEU A 45 7.79 11.39 3.00
N ILE A 46 8.10 10.09 2.89
CA ILE A 46 8.68 9.31 3.98
C ILE A 46 10.16 9.65 4.11
N ASP A 47 10.54 10.10 5.28
CA ASP A 47 11.90 10.46 5.63
C ASP A 47 12.29 9.87 7.00
N GLU A 48 13.56 9.96 7.33
CA GLU A 48 14.15 9.43 8.56
C GLU A 48 13.50 10.04 9.82
N GLU A 49 13.18 11.35 9.79
CA GLU A 49 12.53 12.03 10.91
C GLU A 49 11.14 11.50 11.16
N LEU A 50 10.36 11.31 10.08
CA LEU A 50 9.04 10.70 10.17
C LEU A 50 9.11 9.28 10.73
N CYS A 51 10.05 8.46 10.26
CA CYS A 51 10.21 7.09 10.75
C CYS A 51 10.47 7.05 12.26
N LYS A 52 11.30 7.93 12.79
CA LYS A 52 11.55 8.05 14.24
C LYS A 52 10.28 8.43 15.02
N GLU A 53 9.51 9.39 14.51
CA GLU A 53 8.26 9.80 15.15
C GLU A 53 7.20 8.68 15.12
N VAL A 54 7.08 7.99 13.98
CA VAL A 54 6.17 6.85 13.85
C VAL A 54 6.55 5.72 14.83
N GLN A 55 7.85 5.43 14.95
CA GLN A 55 8.37 4.45 15.91
C GLN A 55 8.04 4.85 17.35
N ARG A 56 8.20 6.12 17.70
CA ARG A 56 7.87 6.67 19.02
C ARG A 56 6.39 6.54 19.36
N LEU A 57 5.53 6.85 18.39
CA LEU A 57 4.06 6.84 18.58
C LEU A 57 3.49 5.42 18.62
N GLY A 58 3.96 4.51 17.78
CA GLY A 58 3.61 3.09 17.79
C GLY A 58 2.20 2.73 17.33
N ASN A 59 1.38 3.71 16.89
CA ASN A 59 0.00 3.49 16.49
C ASN A 59 -0.29 3.88 15.02
N LEU A 60 0.77 4.06 14.23
CA LEU A 60 0.71 4.36 12.80
C LEU A 60 1.21 3.17 11.98
N SER A 61 0.53 2.88 10.90
CA SER A 61 0.96 1.91 9.88
C SER A 61 0.68 2.46 8.49
N PHE A 62 1.36 1.91 7.47
CA PHE A 62 1.32 2.48 6.13
C PHE A 62 1.02 1.44 5.06
N ALA A 63 0.30 1.85 4.02
CA ALA A 63 0.20 1.16 2.74
C ALA A 63 0.85 2.03 1.66
N LEU A 64 2.03 1.63 1.23
CA LEU A 64 2.80 2.32 0.20
C LEU A 64 2.29 1.96 -1.19
N SER A 65 1.98 2.96 -1.98
CA SER A 65 1.46 2.74 -3.33
C SER A 65 2.56 2.32 -4.29
N VAL A 66 2.40 1.15 -4.92
CA VAL A 66 3.33 0.62 -5.94
C VAL A 66 2.55 -0.15 -7.01
N GLU A 67 2.93 0.00 -8.29
CA GLU A 67 2.14 -0.53 -9.42
C GLU A 67 2.92 -1.56 -10.26
N GLY A 68 4.05 -2.05 -9.77
CA GLY A 68 4.98 -2.95 -10.46
C GLY A 68 6.42 -2.48 -10.30
N TYR A 69 7.30 -2.92 -11.21
CA TYR A 69 8.68 -2.43 -11.28
C TYR A 69 8.75 -1.00 -11.85
N ALA A 70 9.96 -0.42 -11.85
CA ALA A 70 10.20 0.99 -12.18
C ALA A 70 9.46 1.49 -13.41
N GLU A 71 9.56 0.77 -14.54
CA GLU A 71 8.90 1.17 -15.79
C GLU A 71 7.37 1.29 -15.63
N THR A 72 6.72 0.25 -15.15
CA THR A 72 5.26 0.21 -14.99
C THR A 72 4.76 1.14 -13.89
N ASN A 73 5.54 1.29 -12.84
CA ASN A 73 5.21 2.17 -11.73
C ASN A 73 5.32 3.64 -12.12
N ASP A 74 6.43 4.01 -12.77
CA ASP A 74 6.74 5.39 -13.11
C ASP A 74 5.88 5.92 -14.26
N ASP A 75 5.46 5.06 -15.19
CA ASP A 75 4.46 5.40 -16.21
C ASP A 75 3.17 5.95 -15.61
N ARG A 76 2.75 5.39 -14.50
CA ARG A 76 1.50 5.79 -13.84
C ARG A 76 1.66 6.86 -12.77
N ARG A 77 2.79 6.84 -12.05
CA ARG A 77 2.99 7.65 -10.85
C ARG A 77 4.00 8.78 -11.03
N GLY A 78 4.72 8.78 -12.15
CA GLY A 78 5.76 9.77 -12.47
C GLY A 78 7.17 9.22 -12.31
N GLN A 79 8.10 9.80 -13.05
CA GLN A 79 9.50 9.36 -13.10
C GLN A 79 10.19 9.43 -11.75
N GLY A 80 10.89 8.35 -11.39
CA GLY A 80 11.66 8.23 -10.16
C GLY A 80 10.83 8.01 -8.91
N VAL A 81 9.51 7.81 -9.03
CA VAL A 81 8.64 7.50 -7.88
C VAL A 81 8.94 6.11 -7.34
N PHE A 82 9.20 5.13 -8.22
CA PHE A 82 9.55 3.77 -7.78
C PHE A 82 10.75 3.75 -6.84
N GLU A 83 11.84 4.43 -7.20
CA GLU A 83 13.04 4.49 -6.36
C GLU A 83 12.75 5.13 -5.00
N LYS A 84 11.94 6.19 -4.96
CA LYS A 84 11.53 6.84 -3.71
C LYS A 84 10.72 5.90 -2.81
N VAL A 85 9.81 5.13 -3.40
CA VAL A 85 9.02 4.14 -2.66
C VAL A 85 9.90 3.02 -2.12
N MET A 86 10.85 2.51 -2.93
CA MET A 86 11.81 1.49 -2.48
C MET A 86 12.70 1.99 -1.35
N HIS A 87 13.16 3.23 -1.41
CA HIS A 87 13.91 3.86 -0.33
C HIS A 87 13.06 4.05 0.93
N ALA A 88 11.80 4.48 0.78
CA ALA A 88 10.87 4.59 1.90
C ALA A 88 10.65 3.25 2.61
N MET A 89 10.52 2.15 1.85
CA MET A 89 10.42 0.79 2.41
C MET A 89 11.69 0.41 3.18
N ASP A 90 12.86 0.72 2.66
CA ASP A 90 14.13 0.43 3.34
C ASP A 90 14.20 1.18 4.68
N LEU A 91 13.90 2.48 4.70
CA LEU A 91 13.84 3.28 5.93
C LEU A 91 12.85 2.71 6.96
N MET A 92 11.64 2.39 6.50
CA MET A 92 10.62 1.81 7.38
C MET A 92 11.07 0.47 7.96
N LYS A 93 11.70 -0.38 7.16
CA LYS A 93 12.24 -1.67 7.59
C LYS A 93 13.35 -1.49 8.62
N GLU A 94 14.29 -0.56 8.40
CA GLU A 94 15.39 -0.24 9.32
C GLU A 94 14.87 0.23 10.68
N HIS A 95 13.77 0.99 10.69
CA HIS A 95 13.10 1.44 11.92
C HIS A 95 12.12 0.43 12.52
N GLY A 96 11.97 -0.76 11.92
CA GLY A 96 11.06 -1.80 12.41
C GLY A 96 9.59 -1.39 12.34
N LEU A 97 9.21 -0.53 11.42
CA LEU A 97 7.85 -0.03 11.26
C LEU A 97 6.94 -1.03 10.57
N LEU A 98 5.67 -1.00 10.93
CA LEU A 98 4.65 -1.83 10.33
C LEU A 98 4.13 -1.18 9.04
N PHE A 99 4.34 -1.83 7.91
CA PHE A 99 3.82 -1.36 6.63
C PHE A 99 3.48 -2.48 5.66
N GLY A 100 2.67 -2.11 4.69
CA GLY A 100 2.32 -2.94 3.55
C GLY A 100 2.34 -2.12 2.26
N THR A 101 1.75 -2.67 1.21
CA THR A 101 1.62 -2.01 -0.08
C THR A 101 0.17 -1.88 -0.51
N SER A 102 -0.10 -0.87 -1.34
CA SER A 102 -1.35 -0.66 -2.04
C SER A 102 -1.09 -0.73 -3.53
N ILE A 103 -1.72 -1.67 -4.19
CA ILE A 103 -1.49 -2.00 -5.60
C ILE A 103 -2.80 -1.87 -6.36
N CYS A 104 -2.88 -0.92 -7.28
CA CYS A 104 -3.99 -0.87 -8.23
C CYS A 104 -3.63 -1.69 -9.47
N TYR A 105 -4.25 -2.85 -9.63
CA TYR A 105 -3.99 -3.69 -10.78
C TYR A 105 -4.91 -3.38 -11.97
N THR A 106 -4.33 -3.51 -13.16
CA THR A 106 -4.91 -3.17 -14.45
C THR A 106 -4.68 -4.31 -15.44
N SER A 107 -5.28 -4.21 -16.63
CA SER A 107 -5.00 -5.13 -17.75
C SER A 107 -3.51 -5.18 -18.14
N LYS A 108 -2.71 -4.16 -17.79
CA LYS A 108 -1.30 -4.05 -18.17
C LYS A 108 -0.34 -4.63 -17.13
N ASN A 109 -0.67 -4.54 -15.82
CA ASN A 109 0.28 -4.91 -14.76
C ASN A 109 -0.12 -6.15 -13.93
N TYR A 110 -1.31 -6.70 -14.09
CA TYR A 110 -1.86 -7.76 -13.25
C TYR A 110 -0.94 -8.98 -13.08
N LYS A 111 -0.23 -9.39 -14.14
CA LYS A 111 0.73 -10.51 -14.06
C LYS A 111 1.98 -10.15 -13.28
N VAL A 112 2.51 -8.95 -13.49
CA VAL A 112 3.73 -8.47 -12.83
C VAL A 112 3.50 -8.33 -11.34
N VAL A 113 2.45 -7.61 -10.94
CA VAL A 113 2.18 -7.33 -9.52
C VAL A 113 1.77 -8.55 -8.70
N THR A 114 1.47 -9.66 -9.36
CA THR A 114 1.17 -10.94 -8.69
C THR A 114 2.23 -12.01 -8.94
N SER A 115 3.32 -11.70 -9.65
CA SER A 115 4.41 -12.65 -9.86
C SER A 115 5.13 -12.99 -8.55
N ASP A 116 5.73 -14.17 -8.47
CA ASP A 116 6.44 -14.62 -7.26
C ASP A 116 7.63 -13.71 -6.97
N GLU A 117 8.34 -13.27 -8.02
CA GLU A 117 9.49 -12.39 -7.92
C GLU A 117 9.11 -11.01 -7.36
N PHE A 118 8.02 -10.43 -7.84
CA PHE A 118 7.56 -9.12 -7.36
C PHE A 118 7.07 -9.20 -5.91
N LEU A 119 6.28 -10.21 -5.58
CA LEU A 119 5.79 -10.40 -4.22
C LEU A 119 6.93 -10.70 -3.24
N GLN A 120 7.92 -11.50 -3.66
CA GLN A 120 9.11 -11.77 -2.84
C GLN A 120 9.93 -10.49 -2.62
N MET A 121 10.11 -9.67 -3.67
CA MET A 121 10.77 -8.36 -3.53
C MET A 121 10.09 -7.49 -2.47
N LEU A 122 8.75 -7.43 -2.44
CA LEU A 122 8.02 -6.67 -1.42
C LEU A 122 8.27 -7.22 -0.01
N VAL A 123 8.29 -8.54 0.15
CA VAL A 123 8.63 -9.19 1.43
C VAL A 123 10.06 -8.89 1.83
N ASP A 124 11.00 -8.97 0.90
CA ASP A 124 12.42 -8.68 1.16
C ASP A 124 12.63 -7.22 1.58
N LYS A 125 11.81 -6.30 1.05
CA LYS A 125 11.74 -4.90 1.47
C LYS A 125 11.07 -4.69 2.84
N GLY A 126 10.42 -5.72 3.40
CA GLY A 126 9.79 -5.68 4.73
C GLY A 126 8.28 -5.49 4.73
N ALA A 127 7.63 -5.47 3.57
CA ALA A 127 6.18 -5.41 3.51
C ALA A 127 5.55 -6.71 4.05
N ILE A 128 4.55 -6.59 4.90
CA ILE A 128 3.83 -7.74 5.48
C ILE A 128 2.45 -7.96 4.87
N LEU A 129 1.92 -6.95 4.21
CA LEU A 129 0.57 -6.91 3.67
C LEU A 129 0.56 -6.23 2.31
N SER A 130 -0.24 -6.75 1.38
CA SER A 130 -0.58 -6.06 0.12
C SER A 130 -2.08 -5.96 -0.07
N TRP A 131 -2.54 -4.75 -0.31
CA TRP A 131 -3.88 -4.43 -0.72
C TRP A 131 -3.94 -4.40 -2.23
N PHE A 132 -4.75 -5.26 -2.84
CA PHE A 132 -4.99 -5.27 -4.29
C PHE A 132 -6.32 -4.59 -4.58
N PHE A 133 -6.28 -3.50 -5.34
CA PHE A 133 -7.45 -2.77 -5.79
C PHE A 133 -7.64 -2.95 -7.28
N HIS A 134 -8.83 -3.39 -7.67
CA HIS A 134 -9.21 -3.41 -9.07
C HIS A 134 -9.31 -1.99 -9.62
N TYR A 135 -8.70 -1.75 -10.78
CA TYR A 135 -8.84 -0.45 -11.45
C TYR A 135 -10.30 -0.21 -11.84
N MET A 136 -10.84 0.93 -11.41
CA MET A 136 -12.15 1.42 -11.81
C MET A 136 -12.00 2.70 -12.63
N PRO A 137 -12.59 2.79 -13.83
CA PRO A 137 -12.48 3.94 -14.73
C PRO A 137 -13.41 5.07 -14.24
N VAL A 138 -13.02 5.73 -13.15
CA VAL A 138 -13.76 6.86 -12.56
C VAL A 138 -12.94 8.12 -12.70
N GLY A 139 -13.59 9.23 -13.05
CA GLY A 139 -12.96 10.52 -13.19
C GLY A 139 -12.82 10.97 -14.64
N LYS A 140 -12.22 12.16 -14.83
CA LYS A 140 -12.16 12.86 -16.12
C LYS A 140 -11.30 12.13 -17.15
N ASP A 141 -10.20 11.53 -16.73
CA ASP A 141 -9.21 10.89 -17.61
C ASP A 141 -9.25 9.35 -17.47
N ALA A 142 -10.43 8.80 -17.16
CA ALA A 142 -10.62 7.37 -17.01
C ALA A 142 -10.44 6.64 -18.35
N SER A 143 -9.57 5.62 -18.38
CA SER A 143 -9.30 4.79 -19.55
C SER A 143 -9.92 3.40 -19.39
N THR A 144 -10.77 3.01 -20.33
CA THR A 144 -11.35 1.66 -20.35
C THR A 144 -10.34 0.59 -20.75
N ASP A 145 -9.23 0.97 -21.40
CA ASP A 145 -8.16 0.06 -21.83
C ASP A 145 -7.39 -0.56 -20.65
N LEU A 146 -7.55 0.03 -19.48
CA LEU A 146 -6.96 -0.48 -18.24
C LEU A 146 -7.84 -1.50 -17.51
N LEU A 147 -9.08 -1.70 -17.97
CA LEU A 147 -9.97 -2.70 -17.40
C LEU A 147 -9.47 -4.12 -17.71
N LEU A 148 -9.62 -5.01 -16.74
CA LEU A 148 -9.35 -6.42 -16.94
C LEU A 148 -10.44 -7.08 -17.79
N THR A 149 -10.03 -8.01 -18.66
CA THR A 149 -10.96 -8.95 -19.29
C THR A 149 -11.50 -9.97 -18.26
N PRO A 150 -12.59 -10.69 -18.57
CA PRO A 150 -13.07 -11.76 -17.70
C PRO A 150 -11.99 -12.79 -17.34
N GLU A 151 -11.17 -13.21 -18.32
CA GLU A 151 -10.10 -14.19 -18.15
C GLU A 151 -8.97 -13.64 -17.24
N GLN A 152 -8.66 -12.36 -17.37
CA GLN A 152 -7.67 -11.71 -16.50
C GLN A 152 -8.17 -11.59 -15.05
N ARG A 153 -9.49 -11.36 -14.86
CA ARG A 153 -10.11 -11.36 -13.53
C ARG A 153 -10.05 -12.75 -12.89
N GLU A 154 -10.39 -13.79 -13.65
CA GLU A 154 -10.30 -15.18 -13.18
C GLU A 154 -8.87 -15.52 -12.75
N TYR A 155 -7.87 -15.15 -13.56
CA TYR A 155 -6.46 -15.29 -13.20
C TYR A 155 -6.15 -14.60 -11.86
N MET A 156 -6.61 -13.35 -11.66
CA MET A 156 -6.37 -12.60 -10.41
C MET A 156 -6.97 -13.33 -9.21
N VAL A 157 -8.22 -13.79 -9.32
CA VAL A 157 -8.90 -14.53 -8.24
C VAL A 157 -8.12 -15.80 -7.87
N GLU A 158 -7.71 -16.58 -8.85
CA GLU A 158 -6.93 -17.80 -8.62
C GLU A 158 -5.56 -17.50 -8.01
N ARG A 159 -4.89 -16.48 -8.53
CA ARG A 159 -3.56 -16.08 -8.07
C ARG A 159 -3.57 -15.57 -6.63
N VAL A 160 -4.50 -14.69 -6.29
CA VAL A 160 -4.66 -14.20 -4.92
C VAL A 160 -5.02 -15.32 -3.95
N ARG A 161 -5.91 -16.24 -4.35
CA ARG A 161 -6.23 -17.44 -3.56
C ARG A 161 -4.99 -18.31 -3.32
N PHE A 162 -4.15 -18.49 -4.34
CA PHE A 162 -2.90 -19.25 -4.19
C PHE A 162 -1.95 -18.56 -3.21
N VAL A 163 -1.70 -17.26 -3.38
CA VAL A 163 -0.80 -16.48 -2.49
C VAL A 163 -1.29 -16.53 -1.04
N ARG A 164 -2.59 -16.48 -0.81
CA ARG A 164 -3.20 -16.62 0.54
C ARG A 164 -3.18 -18.04 1.09
N SER A 165 -2.92 -19.03 0.27
CA SER A 165 -2.92 -20.43 0.69
C SER A 165 -1.66 -20.78 1.47
N ARG A 166 -1.75 -21.84 2.30
CA ARG A 166 -0.57 -22.40 3.00
C ARG A 166 0.46 -23.02 2.06
N LYS A 167 0.09 -23.25 0.79
CA LYS A 167 0.98 -23.84 -0.23
C LYS A 167 1.93 -22.81 -0.84
N CYS A 168 1.60 -21.54 -0.77
CA CYS A 168 2.49 -20.48 -1.26
C CYS A 168 3.66 -20.31 -0.30
N PRO A 169 4.92 -20.32 -0.79
CA PRO A 169 6.11 -20.11 0.03
C PRO A 169 6.27 -18.65 0.47
N ILE A 170 5.70 -17.72 -0.30
CA ILE A 170 5.78 -16.29 -0.02
C ILE A 170 4.86 -15.96 1.15
N LYS A 171 5.41 -15.30 2.17
CA LYS A 171 4.69 -14.96 3.40
C LYS A 171 4.22 -13.50 3.40
N LEU A 172 3.40 -13.18 2.42
CA LEU A 172 2.76 -11.88 2.28
C LEU A 172 1.25 -12.04 2.42
N PHE A 173 0.66 -11.35 3.39
CA PHE A 173 -0.78 -11.32 3.51
C PHE A 173 -1.37 -10.44 2.40
N THR A 174 -2.37 -10.93 1.68
CA THR A 174 -3.00 -10.19 0.57
C THR A 174 -4.49 -10.02 0.78
N LEU A 175 -5.00 -8.84 0.48
CA LEU A 175 -6.42 -8.52 0.40
C LEU A 175 -6.72 -8.05 -1.02
N ASP A 176 -7.77 -8.57 -1.63
CA ASP A 176 -8.22 -8.21 -2.97
C ASP A 176 -9.61 -7.58 -2.89
N PHE A 177 -9.75 -6.41 -3.47
CA PHE A 177 -11.01 -5.64 -3.55
C PHE A 177 -11.44 -5.56 -5.02
N GLN A 178 -12.29 -6.50 -5.40
CA GLN A 178 -12.91 -6.57 -6.74
C GLN A 178 -14.25 -5.86 -6.76
#